data_5658520ee22292e8fcdcfc572e0f692c
#
_entry.id   5658520ee22292e8fcdcfc572e0f692c
#
_cell.length_a   1.000
_cell.length_b   1.000
_cell.length_c   1.000
_cell.angle_alpha   90.00
_cell.angle_beta   90.00
_cell.angle_gamma   90.00
#
_symmetry.space_group_name_H-M   'P 1'
#
loop_
_entity.id
_entity.type
_entity.pdbx_description
1 polymer ?
#
loop_
_entity_poly.entity_id
_entity_poly.type
_entity_poly.pdbx_seq_one_letter_code
_entity_poly.pdbx_strand_id
1 'polypeptide(L)'
;MKNIIPIMLAIALTNMSCGKSKKEEPVTIEQENQTIDQLQANEPENPKREVGVITTEFGDLIVEFFEESAPKHVESFKLHAKNGFYDGTIFHRVIPGFMIQGGDPNTKGENKASYGTGGHAAKYYGIGNEDQPQTWVLPAEFNDISHKRGILSMARSSDPNSGGSQFFICAADAPHLNGQYTVFGQVIQGEKIIDQVVNLPRDARDNPNRRITMKVKIEKRD
;
A
#
# COMPACT_ATOMS: atom_id res chain seq x y z
N MET A 1 10.01 23.58 19.79
CA MET A 1 11.14 24.49 19.51
C MET A 1 11.51 24.27 18.05
N LYS A 2 11.26 25.24 17.19
CA LYS A 2 11.49 25.14 15.75
C LYS A 2 12.93 25.54 15.45
N ASN A 3 13.75 24.63 14.95
CA ASN A 3 15.09 24.95 14.49
C ASN A 3 15.02 25.46 13.05
N ILE A 4 15.26 26.75 12.89
CA ILE A 4 15.47 27.40 11.60
C ILE A 4 16.95 27.33 11.30
N ILE A 5 17.33 26.66 10.20
CA ILE A 5 18.69 26.62 9.70
C ILE A 5 18.85 27.80 8.73
N PRO A 6 19.78 28.74 8.93
CA PRO A 6 20.04 29.82 7.98
C PRO A 6 20.92 29.29 6.82
N ILE A 7 20.42 29.49 5.60
CA ILE A 7 21.22 29.28 4.37
C ILE A 7 22.24 30.41 4.28
N MET A 8 23.51 30.07 4.43
CA MET A 8 24.63 30.99 4.11
C MET A 8 24.80 31.10 2.61
N LEU A 9 24.55 32.31 2.08
CA LEU A 9 24.85 32.67 0.69
C LEU A 9 26.33 33.06 0.60
N ALA A 10 27.14 32.22 -0.05
CA ALA A 10 28.54 32.54 -0.36
C ALA A 10 28.61 33.48 -1.55
N ILE A 11 29.04 34.72 -1.32
CA ILE A 11 29.35 35.71 -2.36
C ILE A 11 30.78 35.48 -2.83
N ALA A 12 30.95 35.05 -4.07
CA ALA A 12 32.25 35.03 -4.74
C ALA A 12 32.45 36.35 -5.47
N LEU A 13 33.41 37.13 -5.00
CA LEU A 13 33.93 38.32 -5.67
C LEU A 13 34.97 37.92 -6.74
N THR A 14 34.71 38.20 -8.01
CA THR A 14 35.75 38.30 -9.00
C THR A 14 35.49 39.40 -10.01
N ASN A 15 36.42 40.34 -9.98
CA ASN A 15 36.95 41.15 -11.10
C ASN A 15 36.13 42.22 -11.78
N MET A 16 36.63 43.43 -11.52
CA MET A 16 36.43 44.68 -12.23
C MET A 16 36.69 44.54 -13.74
N SER A 17 35.70 44.92 -14.53
CA SER A 17 35.91 45.50 -15.84
C SER A 17 35.00 46.69 -16.00
N CYS A 18 35.60 47.82 -16.38
CA CYS A 18 35.01 49.12 -16.56
C CYS A 18 34.05 49.12 -17.78
N GLY A 19 32.76 49.47 -17.57
CA GLY A 19 31.80 49.62 -18.67
C GLY A 19 30.42 49.98 -18.21
N LYS A 20 30.08 51.27 -18.25
CA LYS A 20 28.76 51.93 -18.21
C LYS A 20 27.72 51.39 -17.22
N SER A 21 27.58 52.14 -16.15
CA SER A 21 26.48 52.04 -15.19
C SER A 21 25.11 52.11 -15.89
N LYS A 22 24.39 50.97 -15.96
CA LYS A 22 22.93 50.93 -16.11
C LYS A 22 22.35 51.14 -14.71
N LYS A 23 21.56 52.21 -14.53
CA LYS A 23 20.76 52.38 -13.32
C LYS A 23 19.79 51.21 -13.23
N GLU A 24 19.92 50.40 -12.20
CA GLU A 24 18.91 49.42 -11.81
C GLU A 24 17.70 50.21 -11.28
N GLU A 25 16.56 50.06 -11.92
CA GLU A 25 15.29 50.60 -11.41
C GLU A 25 14.87 49.75 -10.20
N PRO A 26 14.31 50.37 -9.14
CA PRO A 26 13.87 49.64 -8.00
C PRO A 26 12.69 48.75 -8.39
N VAL A 27 12.85 47.44 -8.20
CA VAL A 27 11.74 46.44 -8.32
C VAL A 27 10.67 46.79 -7.32
N THR A 28 9.47 47.04 -7.80
CA THR A 28 8.32 47.33 -6.91
C THR A 28 7.79 46.07 -6.25
N ILE A 29 7.25 46.21 -5.03
CA ILE A 29 6.64 45.14 -4.24
C ILE A 29 5.58 44.35 -5.06
N GLU A 30 4.91 45.01 -6.01
CA GLU A 30 3.96 44.36 -6.91
C GLU A 30 4.60 43.40 -7.90
N GLN A 31 5.84 43.66 -8.36
CA GLN A 31 6.59 42.75 -9.24
C GLN A 31 7.14 41.56 -8.49
N GLU A 32 7.57 41.71 -7.22
CA GLU A 32 7.97 40.60 -6.38
C GLU A 32 6.78 39.67 -6.07
N ASN A 33 5.61 40.22 -5.77
CA ASN A 33 4.40 39.43 -5.51
C ASN A 33 3.93 38.66 -6.76
N GLN A 34 4.00 39.26 -7.96
CA GLN A 34 3.67 38.56 -9.20
C GLN A 34 4.65 37.42 -9.51
N THR A 35 5.93 37.59 -9.15
CA THR A 35 6.95 36.53 -9.33
C THR A 35 6.74 35.40 -8.35
N ILE A 36 6.34 35.69 -7.11
CA ILE A 36 6.01 34.66 -6.09
C ILE A 36 4.77 33.87 -6.48
N ASP A 37 3.72 34.55 -6.97
CA ASP A 37 2.49 33.89 -7.45
C ASP A 37 2.76 33.00 -8.67
N GLN A 38 3.65 33.39 -9.57
CA GLN A 38 4.05 32.57 -10.72
C GLN A 38 4.95 31.39 -10.34
N LEU A 39 5.75 31.50 -9.28
CA LEU A 39 6.56 30.41 -8.76
C LEU A 39 5.69 29.37 -8.03
N GLN A 40 4.66 29.81 -7.32
CA GLN A 40 3.71 28.91 -6.65
C GLN A 40 2.76 28.20 -7.63
N ALA A 41 2.43 28.83 -8.78
CA ALA A 41 1.63 28.21 -9.84
C ALA A 41 2.37 27.14 -10.65
N ASN A 42 3.68 27.00 -10.49
CA ASN A 42 4.54 26.04 -11.21
C ASN A 42 5.14 24.95 -10.29
N GLU A 43 4.68 24.79 -9.06
CA GLU A 43 5.00 23.56 -8.34
C GLU A 43 4.36 22.40 -9.12
N PRO A 44 5.16 21.38 -9.56
CA PRO A 44 4.58 20.23 -10.20
C PRO A 44 3.60 19.59 -9.21
N GLU A 45 2.31 19.51 -9.58
CA GLU A 45 1.35 18.70 -8.81
C GLU A 45 2.01 17.35 -8.53
N ASN A 46 2.21 17.04 -7.25
CA ASN A 46 2.74 15.75 -6.86
C ASN A 46 1.84 14.68 -7.51
N PRO A 47 2.37 13.78 -8.37
CA PRO A 47 1.50 12.86 -9.10
C PRO A 47 0.69 12.04 -8.08
N LYS A 48 -0.63 12.19 -8.12
CA LYS A 48 -1.55 11.45 -7.25
C LYS A 48 -1.25 9.96 -7.33
N ARG A 49 -0.82 9.39 -6.20
CA ARG A 49 -0.50 7.96 -6.14
C ARG A 49 -1.77 7.13 -5.93
N GLU A 50 -1.82 5.96 -6.55
CA GLU A 50 -2.89 5.00 -6.28
C GLU A 50 -2.69 4.35 -4.91
N VAL A 51 -3.75 4.34 -4.10
CA VAL A 51 -3.81 3.65 -2.81
C VAL A 51 -4.94 2.63 -2.81
N GLY A 52 -4.80 1.58 -2.02
CA GLY A 52 -5.89 0.66 -1.70
C GLY A 52 -6.71 1.19 -0.53
N VAL A 53 -8.03 1.17 -0.65
CA VAL A 53 -8.96 1.46 0.44
C VAL A 53 -9.69 0.17 0.78
N ILE A 54 -9.40 -0.42 1.93
CA ILE A 54 -10.06 -1.62 2.44
C ILE A 54 -11.10 -1.16 3.47
N THR A 55 -12.35 -1.07 3.05
CA THR A 55 -13.48 -0.65 3.88
C THR A 55 -14.02 -1.84 4.66
N THR A 56 -14.19 -1.68 5.96
CA THR A 56 -14.83 -2.61 6.88
C THR A 56 -15.89 -1.91 7.70
N GLU A 57 -16.65 -2.63 8.51
CA GLU A 57 -17.59 -2.03 9.48
C GLU A 57 -16.90 -1.19 10.58
N PHE A 58 -15.57 -1.35 10.77
CA PHE A 58 -14.77 -0.55 11.72
C PHE A 58 -14.16 0.69 11.09
N GLY A 59 -14.33 0.89 9.76
CA GLY A 59 -13.76 1.99 8.99
C GLY A 59 -12.81 1.52 7.89
N ASP A 60 -12.01 2.45 7.39
CA ASP A 60 -11.13 2.26 6.24
C ASP A 60 -9.66 2.07 6.65
N LEU A 61 -9.05 1.02 6.13
CA LEU A 61 -7.59 0.85 6.08
C LEU A 61 -7.10 1.40 4.75
N ILE A 62 -6.22 2.39 4.78
CA ILE A 62 -5.59 2.96 3.58
C ILE A 62 -4.22 2.32 3.42
N VAL A 63 -3.98 1.74 2.26
CA VAL A 63 -2.77 0.99 1.93
C VAL A 63 -2.02 1.69 0.81
N GLU A 64 -0.75 1.99 1.01
CA GLU A 64 0.17 2.32 -0.08
C GLU A 64 0.81 1.05 -0.63
N PHE A 65 1.19 1.07 -1.91
CA PHE A 65 1.75 -0.07 -2.62
C PHE A 65 3.24 0.10 -2.91
N PHE A 66 3.97 -1.02 -2.86
CA PHE A 66 5.39 -1.08 -3.19
C PHE A 66 5.59 -1.65 -4.60
N GLU A 67 5.22 -0.85 -5.61
CA GLU A 67 5.19 -1.25 -7.02
C GLU A 67 6.54 -1.70 -7.56
N GLU A 68 7.63 -1.07 -7.12
CA GLU A 68 8.99 -1.42 -7.53
C GLU A 68 9.47 -2.74 -6.91
N SER A 69 9.00 -3.05 -5.69
CA SER A 69 9.43 -4.24 -4.94
C SER A 69 8.64 -5.51 -5.28
N ALA A 70 7.35 -5.35 -5.65
CA ALA A 70 6.46 -6.48 -5.94
C ALA A 70 5.42 -6.11 -7.03
N PRO A 71 5.86 -5.80 -8.25
CA PRO A 71 5.01 -5.28 -9.32
C PRO A 71 3.85 -6.20 -9.69
N LYS A 72 4.05 -7.52 -9.75
CA LYS A 72 3.01 -8.48 -10.10
C LYS A 72 1.97 -8.64 -9.00
N HIS A 73 2.39 -8.62 -7.73
CA HIS A 73 1.49 -8.70 -6.58
C HIS A 73 0.63 -7.44 -6.48
N VAL A 74 1.23 -6.26 -6.64
CA VAL A 74 0.50 -4.99 -6.66
C VAL A 74 -0.49 -4.94 -7.81
N GLU A 75 -0.06 -5.30 -9.02
CA GLU A 75 -0.94 -5.32 -10.20
C GLU A 75 -2.13 -6.28 -10.00
N SER A 76 -1.88 -7.50 -9.55
CA SER A 76 -2.92 -8.51 -9.31
C SER A 76 -3.92 -8.03 -8.24
N PHE A 77 -3.42 -7.47 -7.13
CA PHE A 77 -4.28 -6.92 -6.09
C PHE A 77 -5.17 -5.78 -6.62
N LYS A 78 -4.58 -4.84 -7.36
CA LYS A 78 -5.31 -3.72 -7.98
C LYS A 78 -6.36 -4.18 -8.97
N LEU A 79 -6.05 -5.17 -9.82
CA LEU A 79 -7.00 -5.75 -10.78
C LEU A 79 -8.17 -6.43 -10.05
N HIS A 80 -7.91 -7.22 -9.03
CA HIS A 80 -8.94 -7.83 -8.20
C HIS A 80 -9.83 -6.78 -7.53
N ALA A 81 -9.24 -5.73 -6.96
CA ALA A 81 -9.98 -4.65 -6.32
C ALA A 81 -10.87 -3.90 -7.34
N LYS A 82 -10.33 -3.54 -8.51
CA LYS A 82 -11.08 -2.85 -9.58
C LYS A 82 -12.25 -3.71 -10.11
N ASN A 83 -12.12 -5.04 -10.10
CA ASN A 83 -13.15 -5.99 -10.52
C ASN A 83 -14.14 -6.39 -9.41
N GLY A 84 -14.04 -5.80 -8.20
CA GLY A 84 -14.90 -6.14 -7.07
C GLY A 84 -14.70 -7.56 -6.52
N PHE A 85 -13.57 -8.19 -6.82
CA PHE A 85 -13.27 -9.56 -6.39
C PHE A 85 -13.28 -9.70 -4.88
N TYR A 86 -12.78 -8.70 -4.14
CA TYR A 86 -12.73 -8.72 -2.69
C TYR A 86 -14.05 -8.37 -2.01
N ASP A 87 -15.04 -7.83 -2.74
CA ASP A 87 -16.31 -7.37 -2.14
C ASP A 87 -17.07 -8.54 -1.50
N GLY A 88 -17.34 -8.42 -0.20
CA GLY A 88 -18.01 -9.44 0.61
C GLY A 88 -17.10 -10.58 1.10
N THR A 89 -15.82 -10.62 0.74
CA THR A 89 -14.84 -11.48 1.43
C THR A 89 -14.65 -10.97 2.87
N ILE A 90 -14.09 -11.82 3.76
CA ILE A 90 -13.86 -11.45 5.16
C ILE A 90 -12.39 -11.60 5.56
N PHE A 91 -12.02 -10.99 6.68
CA PHE A 91 -10.85 -11.42 7.44
C PHE A 91 -11.21 -12.75 8.11
N HIS A 92 -10.77 -13.85 7.53
CA HIS A 92 -11.14 -15.21 7.94
C HIS A 92 -10.17 -15.86 8.91
N ARG A 93 -9.00 -15.27 9.15
CA ARG A 93 -8.02 -15.75 10.12
C ARG A 93 -7.39 -14.55 10.83
N VAL A 94 -7.52 -14.55 12.18
CA VAL A 94 -7.02 -13.46 13.02
C VAL A 94 -6.22 -14.04 14.16
N ILE A 95 -4.96 -13.62 14.31
CA ILE A 95 -4.06 -14.09 15.36
C ILE A 95 -3.48 -12.89 16.09
N PRO A 96 -3.91 -12.59 17.33
CA PRO A 96 -3.32 -11.53 18.15
C PRO A 96 -1.80 -11.66 18.27
N GLY A 97 -1.11 -10.53 18.17
CA GLY A 97 0.36 -10.51 18.19
C GLY A 97 1.00 -11.00 16.89
N PHE A 98 0.20 -11.27 15.83
CA PHE A 98 0.72 -11.71 14.54
C PHE A 98 0.07 -10.97 13.36
N MET A 99 -1.13 -11.36 12.90
CA MET A 99 -1.72 -10.81 11.67
C MET A 99 -3.24 -10.98 11.57
N ILE A 100 -3.83 -10.26 10.62
CA ILE A 100 -5.18 -10.51 10.10
C ILE A 100 -5.08 -10.91 8.63
N GLN A 101 -5.72 -12.02 8.23
CA GLN A 101 -5.67 -12.57 6.87
C GLN A 101 -7.04 -12.57 6.23
N GLY A 102 -7.11 -12.12 4.96
CA GLY A 102 -8.31 -12.05 4.17
C GLY A 102 -8.09 -12.34 2.69
N GLY A 103 -9.06 -11.95 1.85
CA GLY A 103 -8.94 -12.04 0.38
C GLY A 103 -9.27 -13.41 -0.21
N ASP A 104 -9.82 -14.34 0.56
CA ASP A 104 -10.29 -15.64 0.07
C ASP A 104 -11.75 -15.53 -0.44
N PRO A 105 -12.03 -15.82 -1.74
CA PRO A 105 -13.37 -15.76 -2.31
C PRO A 105 -14.34 -16.79 -1.69
N ASN A 106 -13.85 -17.91 -1.17
CA ASN A 106 -14.68 -18.92 -0.49
C ASN A 106 -15.36 -18.35 0.76
N THR A 107 -14.81 -17.27 1.30
CA THR A 107 -15.36 -16.61 2.49
C THR A 107 -16.63 -15.78 2.22
N LYS A 108 -17.01 -15.59 0.95
CA LYS A 108 -18.31 -15.00 0.60
C LYS A 108 -19.47 -15.92 1.02
N GLY A 109 -19.25 -17.24 1.02
CA GLY A 109 -20.15 -18.23 1.56
C GLY A 109 -20.00 -18.42 3.08
N GLU A 110 -20.83 -19.30 3.65
CA GLU A 110 -20.85 -19.57 5.09
C GLU A 110 -20.10 -20.86 5.51
N ASN A 111 -19.63 -21.63 4.51
CA ASN A 111 -18.91 -22.88 4.79
C ASN A 111 -17.50 -22.60 5.30
N LYS A 112 -17.34 -22.47 6.59
CA LYS A 112 -16.04 -22.22 7.23
C LYS A 112 -14.99 -23.32 6.94
N ALA A 113 -15.41 -24.53 6.53
CA ALA A 113 -14.45 -25.60 6.21
C ALA A 113 -13.61 -25.28 4.95
N SER A 114 -14.10 -24.44 4.04
CA SER A 114 -13.42 -24.00 2.83
C SER A 114 -12.62 -22.72 2.99
N TYR A 115 -12.68 -22.05 4.14
CA TYR A 115 -11.96 -20.81 4.35
C TYR A 115 -10.45 -21.05 4.35
N GLY A 116 -9.72 -20.15 3.67
CA GLY A 116 -8.28 -20.22 3.50
C GLY A 116 -7.81 -21.09 2.33
N THR A 117 -8.74 -21.70 1.56
CA THR A 117 -8.38 -22.61 0.45
C THR A 117 -8.62 -22.06 -0.94
N GLY A 118 -9.25 -20.90 -1.06
CA GLY A 118 -9.59 -20.27 -2.35
C GLY A 118 -8.64 -19.17 -2.76
N GLY A 119 -8.89 -18.66 -3.97
CA GLY A 119 -8.19 -17.52 -4.54
C GLY A 119 -7.20 -17.90 -5.64
N HIS A 120 -7.01 -16.95 -6.55
CA HIS A 120 -6.10 -17.07 -7.70
C HIS A 120 -5.55 -15.69 -8.04
N ALA A 121 -4.53 -15.62 -8.90
CA ALA A 121 -4.02 -14.36 -9.44
C ALA A 121 -5.04 -13.72 -10.40
N ALA A 122 -5.05 -12.40 -10.51
CA ALA A 122 -6.03 -11.67 -11.30
C ALA A 122 -5.83 -11.81 -12.82
N LYS A 123 -4.66 -12.22 -13.24
CA LYS A 123 -4.32 -12.58 -14.62
C LYS A 123 -3.26 -13.68 -14.64
N TYR A 124 -2.98 -14.23 -15.82
CA TYR A 124 -1.91 -15.20 -16.00
C TYR A 124 -0.53 -14.55 -15.90
N TYR A 125 0.29 -15.02 -14.96
CA TYR A 125 1.68 -14.59 -14.75
C TYR A 125 2.70 -15.68 -15.08
N GLY A 126 2.33 -16.63 -15.93
CA GLY A 126 3.20 -17.73 -16.38
C GLY A 126 3.14 -18.97 -15.51
N ILE A 127 2.26 -19.05 -14.50
CA ILE A 127 2.11 -20.21 -13.61
C ILE A 127 0.63 -20.59 -13.52
N GLY A 128 0.33 -21.87 -13.72
CA GLY A 128 -1.01 -22.43 -13.85
C GLY A 128 -1.33 -22.78 -15.31
N ASN A 129 -2.58 -23.12 -15.57
CA ASN A 129 -3.07 -23.34 -16.94
C ASN A 129 -3.66 -22.03 -17.46
N GLU A 130 -3.15 -21.51 -18.59
CA GLU A 130 -3.55 -20.22 -19.16
C GLU A 130 -5.06 -20.15 -19.46
N ASP A 131 -5.67 -21.26 -19.85
CA ASP A 131 -7.11 -21.35 -20.16
C ASP A 131 -7.99 -21.58 -18.90
N GLN A 132 -7.38 -21.68 -17.71
CA GLN A 132 -8.09 -21.98 -16.47
C GLN A 132 -7.72 -20.97 -15.37
N PRO A 133 -8.39 -19.79 -15.32
CA PRO A 133 -8.08 -18.69 -14.40
C PRO A 133 -7.99 -19.11 -12.92
N GLN A 134 -8.79 -20.08 -12.49
CA GLN A 134 -8.77 -20.58 -11.11
C GLN A 134 -7.45 -21.28 -10.72
N THR A 135 -6.57 -21.60 -11.67
CA THR A 135 -5.25 -22.19 -11.43
C THR A 135 -4.11 -21.19 -11.41
N TRP A 136 -4.39 -19.93 -11.75
CA TRP A 136 -3.36 -18.91 -11.85
C TRP A 136 -2.81 -18.54 -10.47
N VAL A 137 -1.48 -18.49 -10.36
CA VAL A 137 -0.82 -18.04 -9.14
C VAL A 137 0.30 -17.06 -9.46
N LEU A 138 0.72 -16.32 -8.45
CA LEU A 138 1.77 -15.33 -8.52
C LEU A 138 3.12 -15.99 -8.26
N PRO A 139 4.14 -15.74 -9.10
CA PRO A 139 5.52 -16.05 -8.75
C PRO A 139 5.96 -15.20 -7.54
N ALA A 140 6.80 -15.76 -6.69
CA ALA A 140 7.34 -15.02 -5.55
C ALA A 140 8.11 -13.76 -6.00
N GLU A 141 7.90 -12.66 -5.30
CA GLU A 141 8.64 -11.40 -5.43
C GLU A 141 9.21 -11.02 -4.06
N PHE A 142 10.03 -11.93 -3.48
CA PHE A 142 10.63 -11.70 -2.17
C PHE A 142 11.56 -10.49 -2.21
N ASN A 143 11.50 -9.69 -1.17
CA ASN A 143 12.25 -8.45 -1.03
C ASN A 143 12.74 -8.25 0.41
N ASP A 144 13.57 -7.23 0.63
CA ASP A 144 14.22 -6.97 1.91
C ASP A 144 13.37 -6.14 2.89
N ILE A 145 12.10 -5.86 2.54
CA ILE A 145 11.20 -5.10 3.40
C ILE A 145 10.80 -5.99 4.58
N SER A 146 11.10 -5.51 5.80
CA SER A 146 10.80 -6.24 7.02
C SER A 146 9.30 -6.28 7.31
N HIS A 147 8.79 -7.44 7.74
CA HIS A 147 7.40 -7.61 8.21
C HIS A 147 7.18 -6.94 9.56
N LYS A 148 7.00 -5.61 9.53
CA LYS A 148 6.61 -4.81 10.69
C LYS A 148 5.09 -4.69 10.77
N ARG A 149 4.58 -4.24 11.92
CA ARG A 149 3.16 -3.89 12.06
C ARG A 149 2.69 -3.00 10.91
N GLY A 150 1.50 -3.26 10.37
CA GLY A 150 0.91 -2.54 9.24
C GLY A 150 1.34 -3.03 7.85
N ILE A 151 2.36 -3.87 7.76
CA ILE A 151 2.80 -4.41 6.45
C ILE A 151 1.73 -5.32 5.85
N LEU A 152 1.48 -5.12 4.55
CA LEU A 152 0.64 -5.94 3.70
C LEU A 152 1.51 -6.93 2.92
N SER A 153 1.23 -8.22 3.08
CA SER A 153 2.02 -9.30 2.48
C SER A 153 1.12 -10.39 1.90
N MET A 154 1.63 -11.12 0.92
CA MET A 154 0.87 -12.17 0.21
C MET A 154 0.88 -13.46 1.01
N ALA A 155 -0.32 -14.02 1.25
CA ALA A 155 -0.44 -15.37 1.79
C ALA A 155 -0.16 -16.42 0.69
N ARG A 156 0.42 -17.55 1.08
CA ARG A 156 0.79 -18.64 0.20
C ARG A 156 0.76 -20.02 0.89
N SER A 157 0.80 -21.08 0.11
CA SER A 157 1.01 -22.45 0.59
C SER A 157 2.50 -22.72 0.87
N SER A 158 2.90 -23.98 0.91
CA SER A 158 4.32 -24.35 1.05
C SER A 158 5.17 -23.96 -0.17
N ASP A 159 4.57 -23.95 -1.37
CA ASP A 159 5.26 -23.48 -2.58
C ASP A 159 5.38 -21.93 -2.55
N PRO A 160 6.59 -21.38 -2.66
CA PRO A 160 6.80 -19.94 -2.77
C PRO A 160 6.01 -19.27 -3.90
N ASN A 161 5.78 -19.97 -5.00
CA ASN A 161 5.07 -19.49 -6.18
C ASN A 161 3.58 -19.85 -6.16
N SER A 162 2.93 -19.82 -5.01
CA SER A 162 1.51 -20.14 -4.83
C SER A 162 0.65 -18.98 -4.33
N GLY A 163 1.15 -17.76 -4.43
CA GLY A 163 0.36 -16.57 -4.14
C GLY A 163 -0.86 -16.46 -5.06
N GLY A 164 -2.03 -16.15 -4.52
CA GLY A 164 -3.25 -15.97 -5.30
C GLY A 164 -3.88 -14.61 -5.03
N SER A 165 -5.00 -14.61 -4.30
CA SER A 165 -5.69 -13.38 -3.89
C SER A 165 -5.62 -13.15 -2.38
N GLN A 166 -5.23 -14.15 -1.58
CA GLN A 166 -5.20 -14.01 -0.13
C GLN A 166 -4.01 -13.18 0.32
N PHE A 167 -4.25 -12.25 1.22
CA PHE A 167 -3.25 -11.38 1.81
C PHE A 167 -3.38 -11.34 3.32
N PHE A 168 -2.35 -10.89 3.99
CA PHE A 168 -2.41 -10.60 5.42
C PHE A 168 -1.80 -9.23 5.74
N ILE A 169 -2.28 -8.64 6.83
CA ILE A 169 -1.75 -7.40 7.39
C ILE A 169 -1.17 -7.73 8.76
N CYS A 170 0.10 -7.41 8.97
CA CYS A 170 0.78 -7.66 10.23
C CYS A 170 0.17 -6.80 11.36
N ALA A 171 -0.28 -7.45 12.43
CA ALA A 171 -0.74 -6.79 13.64
C ALA A 171 0.39 -6.51 14.64
N ALA A 172 1.53 -7.17 14.46
CA ALA A 172 2.78 -6.96 15.17
C ALA A 172 3.96 -7.30 14.26
N ASP A 173 5.19 -7.01 14.70
CA ASP A 173 6.41 -7.35 13.98
C ASP A 173 6.56 -8.87 13.86
N ALA A 174 6.85 -9.36 12.65
CA ALA A 174 6.95 -10.78 12.31
C ALA A 174 8.26 -11.08 11.53
N PRO A 175 9.44 -10.86 12.13
CA PRO A 175 10.73 -10.98 11.43
C PRO A 175 11.01 -12.38 10.86
N HIS A 176 10.36 -13.41 11.37
CA HIS A 176 10.46 -14.78 10.85
C HIS A 176 9.88 -14.96 9.45
N LEU A 177 9.12 -13.98 8.94
CA LEU A 177 8.58 -13.98 7.58
C LEU A 177 9.48 -13.27 6.56
N ASN A 178 10.50 -12.52 7.02
CA ASN A 178 11.37 -11.73 6.15
C ASN A 178 12.06 -12.62 5.12
N GLY A 179 12.05 -12.20 3.84
CA GLY A 179 12.61 -12.96 2.73
C GLY A 179 11.87 -14.25 2.37
N GLN A 180 10.75 -14.57 3.05
CA GLN A 180 9.97 -15.79 2.80
C GLN A 180 8.55 -15.53 2.30
N TYR A 181 8.06 -14.31 2.46
CA TYR A 181 6.76 -13.85 1.97
C TYR A 181 6.94 -12.55 1.21
N THR A 182 6.13 -12.32 0.17
CA THR A 182 6.19 -11.11 -0.65
C THR A 182 5.47 -9.97 0.04
N VAL A 183 6.23 -8.97 0.48
CA VAL A 183 5.69 -7.69 0.94
C VAL A 183 5.35 -6.84 -0.28
N PHE A 184 4.12 -6.32 -0.38
CA PHE A 184 3.69 -5.52 -1.53
C PHE A 184 2.99 -4.21 -1.18
N GLY A 185 2.92 -3.87 0.12
CA GLY A 185 2.36 -2.60 0.58
C GLY A 185 2.40 -2.45 2.09
N GLN A 186 1.87 -1.33 2.57
CA GLN A 186 1.68 -1.07 4.00
C GLN A 186 0.45 -0.22 4.26
N VAL A 187 -0.14 -0.37 5.43
CA VAL A 187 -1.20 0.49 5.94
C VAL A 187 -0.59 1.83 6.36
N ILE A 188 -1.08 2.91 5.77
CA ILE A 188 -0.65 4.29 6.08
C ILE A 188 -1.68 5.06 6.90
N GLN A 189 -2.92 4.55 6.96
CA GLN A 189 -4.00 5.13 7.76
C GLN A 189 -4.97 4.02 8.20
N GLY A 190 -5.54 4.17 9.40
CA GLY A 190 -6.55 3.23 9.93
C GLY A 190 -5.97 2.08 10.75
N GLU A 191 -4.70 2.11 11.18
CA GLU A 191 -4.05 1.01 11.92
C GLU A 191 -4.82 0.52 13.15
N LYS A 192 -5.62 1.38 13.80
CA LYS A 192 -6.48 0.99 14.94
C LYS A 192 -7.50 -0.09 14.57
N ILE A 193 -7.89 -0.16 13.29
CA ILE A 193 -8.82 -1.17 12.77
C ILE A 193 -8.17 -2.55 12.83
N ILE A 194 -6.84 -2.64 12.62
CA ILE A 194 -6.11 -3.90 12.76
C ILE A 194 -6.30 -4.45 14.17
N ASP A 195 -6.21 -3.59 15.21
CA ASP A 195 -6.40 -4.00 16.61
C ASP A 195 -7.84 -4.45 16.89
N GLN A 196 -8.82 -3.75 16.30
CA GLN A 196 -10.23 -4.12 16.46
C GLN A 196 -10.54 -5.49 15.85
N VAL A 197 -9.97 -5.77 14.65
CA VAL A 197 -10.19 -7.04 13.94
C VAL A 197 -9.41 -8.18 14.58
N VAL A 198 -8.14 -7.99 14.92
CA VAL A 198 -7.26 -9.05 15.42
C VAL A 198 -7.66 -9.55 16.81
N ASN A 199 -8.31 -8.71 17.62
CA ASN A 199 -8.75 -9.04 18.99
C ASN A 199 -10.19 -9.58 19.06
N LEU A 200 -10.84 -9.80 17.92
CA LEU A 200 -12.16 -10.42 17.92
C LEU A 200 -12.12 -11.83 18.52
N PRO A 201 -13.15 -12.26 19.24
CA PRO A 201 -13.33 -13.65 19.63
C PRO A 201 -13.30 -14.55 18.39
N ARG A 202 -12.52 -15.64 18.46
CA ARG A 202 -12.28 -16.56 17.35
C ARG A 202 -12.44 -18.02 17.77
N ASP A 203 -12.66 -18.89 16.79
CA ASP A 203 -12.72 -20.33 17.00
C ASP A 203 -11.30 -20.96 17.03
N ALA A 204 -11.24 -22.29 17.21
CA ALA A 204 -9.98 -23.04 17.28
C ALA A 204 -9.16 -23.04 15.98
N ARG A 205 -9.72 -22.55 14.89
CA ARG A 205 -9.04 -22.38 13.58
C ARG A 205 -8.68 -20.92 13.30
N ASP A 206 -8.73 -20.07 14.32
CA ASP A 206 -8.51 -18.63 14.25
C ASP A 206 -9.53 -17.87 13.39
N ASN A 207 -10.69 -18.47 13.05
CA ASN A 207 -11.73 -17.72 12.35
C ASN A 207 -12.50 -16.85 13.34
N PRO A 208 -12.68 -15.54 13.08
CA PRO A 208 -13.50 -14.69 13.91
C PRO A 208 -14.92 -15.26 14.05
N ASN A 209 -15.49 -15.19 15.25
CA ASN A 209 -16.88 -15.60 15.49
C ASN A 209 -17.86 -14.66 14.79
N ARG A 210 -17.47 -13.41 14.56
CA ARG A 210 -18.19 -12.39 13.80
C ARG A 210 -17.58 -12.24 12.41
N ARG A 211 -18.42 -12.20 11.38
CA ARG A 211 -17.97 -11.96 10.00
C ARG A 211 -17.63 -10.50 9.81
N ILE A 212 -16.37 -10.19 9.53
CA ILE A 212 -15.92 -8.83 9.19
C ILE A 212 -15.70 -8.78 7.69
N THR A 213 -16.73 -8.36 6.97
CA THR A 213 -16.66 -8.21 5.51
C THR A 213 -15.80 -7.04 5.12
N MET A 214 -15.16 -7.15 3.96
CA MET A 214 -14.41 -6.07 3.35
C MET A 214 -14.96 -5.71 1.97
N LYS A 215 -14.69 -4.47 1.58
CA LYS A 215 -14.79 -3.96 0.23
C LYS A 215 -13.47 -3.27 -0.10
N VAL A 216 -12.92 -3.53 -1.28
CA VAL A 216 -11.61 -2.97 -1.65
C VAL A 216 -11.75 -2.12 -2.91
N LYS A 217 -11.24 -0.89 -2.85
CA LYS A 217 -11.20 0.04 -3.97
C LYS A 217 -9.79 0.56 -4.17
N ILE A 218 -9.50 1.00 -5.40
CA ILE A 218 -8.29 1.74 -5.73
C ILE A 218 -8.67 3.20 -5.94
N GLU A 219 -8.04 4.08 -5.19
CA GLU A 219 -8.26 5.53 -5.24
C GLU A 219 -6.95 6.25 -5.54
N LYS A 220 -7.05 7.45 -6.14
CA LYS A 220 -5.91 8.36 -6.28
C LYS A 220 -5.94 9.36 -5.14
N ARG A 221 -4.84 9.47 -4.41
CA ARG A 221 -4.67 10.43 -3.29
C ARG A 221 -3.36 11.19 -3.45
N ASP A 222 -3.38 12.42 -2.90
CA ASP A 222 -2.22 13.32 -2.80
C ASP A 222 -1.23 12.82 -1.75
#